data_9d4de903fa671d9f6d13ccb16828457b
#
_entry.id   9d4de903fa671d9f6d13ccb16828457b
#
_cell.length_a   1.000
_cell.length_b   1.000
_cell.length_c   1.000
_cell.angle_alpha   90.00
_cell.angle_beta   90.00
_cell.angle_gamma   90.00
#
_symmetry.space_group_name_H-M   'P 1'
#
loop_
_entity.id
_entity.type
_entity.pdbx_description
1 polymer ?
#
loop_
_entity_poly.entity_id
_entity_poly.type
_entity_poly.pdbx_seq_one_letter_code
_entity_poly.pdbx_strand_id
1 'polypeptide(L)'
;TYKTIKNKQKTDEWFNEAAKYSNTYYGQLAFVEINPGKSFSIENQFEVSEKYKKEFNKNPLVKTIRLLKELDKTKYSKDFLKHLATLNIGMGSEILAGQLAIDIGRYDYAIQIAKKASYEKRFHNDLNYPVIITPSIVNNKSMPKPELVLAVIRQESEFDQKANSYVGAKGMMQLMTYTAKLVAKQAKLPYSKSRLTSDP
;
A
#
# COMPACT_ATOMS: atom_id res chain seq x y z
N THR A 1 9.16 -16.31 26.97
CA THR A 1 9.93 -16.43 25.72
C THR A 1 11.36 -16.91 25.98
N TYR A 2 12.12 -17.35 24.96
CA TYR A 2 13.53 -17.78 25.13
C TYR A 2 14.43 -16.65 25.66
N LYS A 3 14.15 -15.39 25.31
CA LYS A 3 14.83 -14.20 25.87
C LYS A 3 14.59 -14.10 27.37
N THR A 4 13.37 -14.33 27.84
CA THR A 4 12.99 -14.31 29.26
C THR A 4 13.70 -15.39 30.08
N ILE A 5 13.85 -16.59 29.53
CA ILE A 5 14.56 -17.70 30.16
C ILE A 5 16.07 -17.70 29.89
N LYS A 6 16.61 -16.59 29.32
CA LYS A 6 18.04 -16.38 29.04
C LYS A 6 18.68 -17.45 28.15
N ASN A 7 17.92 -18.12 27.29
CA ASN A 7 18.48 -19.03 26.29
C ASN A 7 18.90 -18.22 25.05
N LYS A 8 20.12 -17.72 25.04
CA LYS A 8 20.66 -16.84 24.00
C LYS A 8 20.63 -17.51 22.62
N GLN A 9 21.11 -18.74 22.51
CA GLN A 9 21.20 -19.45 21.23
C GLN A 9 19.83 -19.54 20.52
N LYS A 10 18.80 -20.00 21.25
CA LYS A 10 17.45 -20.07 20.70
C LYS A 10 16.82 -18.70 20.45
N THR A 11 17.17 -17.72 21.26
CA THR A 11 16.72 -16.33 21.03
C THR A 11 17.26 -15.82 19.71
N ASP A 12 18.55 -15.96 19.47
CA ASP A 12 19.20 -15.51 18.24
C ASP A 12 18.69 -16.26 17.01
N GLU A 13 18.49 -17.57 17.12
CA GLU A 13 17.88 -18.40 16.06
C GLU A 13 16.51 -17.87 15.64
N TRP A 14 15.59 -17.66 16.60
CA TRP A 14 14.26 -17.18 16.30
C TRP A 14 14.20 -15.73 15.84
N PHE A 15 15.06 -14.84 16.32
CA PHE A 15 15.14 -13.49 15.80
C PHE A 15 15.68 -13.45 14.36
N ASN A 16 16.69 -14.27 14.04
CA ASN A 16 17.19 -14.40 12.66
C ASN A 16 16.10 -14.95 11.73
N GLU A 17 15.31 -15.94 12.17
CA GLU A 17 14.21 -16.46 11.37
C GLU A 17 13.10 -15.41 11.16
N ALA A 18 12.69 -14.72 12.23
CA ALA A 18 11.67 -13.68 12.15
C ALA A 18 12.11 -12.49 11.27
N ALA A 19 13.37 -12.09 11.32
CA ALA A 19 13.91 -10.98 10.52
C ALA A 19 13.83 -11.21 9.00
N LYS A 20 13.68 -12.46 8.55
CA LYS A 20 13.45 -12.77 7.12
C LYS A 20 12.08 -12.25 6.60
N TYR A 21 11.16 -11.93 7.49
CA TYR A 21 9.82 -11.41 7.17
C TYR A 21 9.78 -9.88 7.30
N SER A 22 10.63 -9.21 6.54
CA SER A 22 10.86 -7.74 6.59
C SER A 22 9.62 -6.87 6.38
N ASN A 23 8.56 -7.41 5.77
CA ASN A 23 7.29 -6.73 5.53
C ASN A 23 6.32 -6.85 6.73
N THR A 24 6.70 -7.51 7.82
CA THR A 24 5.88 -7.65 9.01
C THR A 24 6.44 -6.87 10.18
N TYR A 25 5.56 -6.41 11.08
CA TYR A 25 5.97 -5.68 12.29
C TYR A 25 6.99 -6.46 13.14
N TYR A 26 6.72 -7.74 13.40
CA TYR A 26 7.64 -8.55 14.21
C TYR A 26 8.94 -8.89 13.48
N GLY A 27 8.92 -9.00 12.14
CA GLY A 27 10.13 -9.16 11.34
C GLY A 27 11.04 -7.94 11.43
N GLN A 28 10.46 -6.74 11.37
CA GLN A 28 11.20 -5.48 11.53
C GLN A 28 11.77 -5.33 12.94
N LEU A 29 10.98 -5.64 13.99
CA LEU A 29 11.49 -5.64 15.37
C LEU A 29 12.64 -6.63 15.55
N ALA A 30 12.52 -7.82 14.99
CA ALA A 30 13.57 -8.83 15.04
C ALA A 30 14.85 -8.33 14.33
N PHE A 31 14.70 -7.70 13.16
CA PHE A 31 15.83 -7.11 12.44
C PHE A 31 16.57 -6.07 13.29
N VAL A 32 15.85 -5.15 13.93
CA VAL A 32 16.45 -4.10 14.79
C VAL A 32 17.16 -4.73 15.99
N GLU A 33 16.60 -5.76 16.58
CA GLU A 33 17.20 -6.45 17.74
C GLU A 33 18.54 -7.12 17.40
N ILE A 34 18.64 -7.77 16.22
CA ILE A 34 19.87 -8.47 15.79
C ILE A 34 20.87 -7.56 15.06
N ASN A 35 20.45 -6.36 14.65
CA ASN A 35 21.28 -5.38 13.94
C ASN A 35 21.24 -4.02 14.65
N PRO A 36 21.71 -3.91 15.89
CA PRO A 36 21.64 -2.65 16.61
C PRO A 36 22.41 -1.54 15.86
N GLY A 37 21.76 -0.38 15.69
CA GLY A 37 22.31 0.77 14.99
C GLY A 37 22.24 0.74 13.46
N LYS A 38 21.74 -0.33 12.84
CA LYS A 38 21.49 -0.34 11.39
C LYS A 38 20.08 0.17 11.09
N SER A 39 19.96 1.02 10.08
CA SER A 39 18.67 1.41 9.55
C SER A 39 18.03 0.22 8.86
N PHE A 40 16.74 0.03 9.12
CA PHE A 40 15.93 -0.92 8.37
C PHE A 40 15.64 -0.33 6.98
N SER A 41 15.92 -1.09 5.92
CA SER A 41 15.60 -0.74 4.55
C SER A 41 14.71 -1.83 3.94
N ILE A 42 13.68 -1.42 3.23
CA ILE A 42 12.83 -2.31 2.44
C ILE A 42 13.19 -2.05 0.98
N GLU A 43 13.94 -2.96 0.40
CA GLU A 43 14.34 -2.88 -1.00
C GLU A 43 13.42 -3.72 -1.88
N ASN A 44 13.24 -3.29 -3.12
CA ASN A 44 12.57 -4.10 -4.13
C ASN A 44 13.47 -5.25 -4.55
N GLN A 45 12.89 -6.43 -4.65
CA GLN A 45 13.65 -7.65 -4.97
C GLN A 45 13.88 -7.86 -6.47
N PHE A 46 13.10 -7.17 -7.32
CA PHE A 46 13.06 -7.49 -8.75
C PHE A 46 12.94 -6.23 -9.61
N GLU A 47 13.71 -6.22 -10.69
CA GLU A 47 13.59 -5.27 -11.79
C GLU A 47 12.99 -5.95 -13.03
N VAL A 48 12.15 -5.21 -13.75
CA VAL A 48 11.52 -5.71 -14.98
C VAL A 48 12.29 -5.20 -16.19
N SER A 49 12.74 -6.12 -17.06
CA SER A 49 13.45 -5.75 -18.28
C SER A 49 12.56 -4.98 -19.26
N GLU A 50 13.18 -4.10 -20.06
CA GLU A 50 12.47 -3.31 -21.08
C GLU A 50 11.75 -4.18 -22.12
N LYS A 51 12.28 -5.37 -22.42
CA LYS A 51 11.62 -6.34 -23.30
C LYS A 51 10.24 -6.72 -22.75
N TYR A 52 10.17 -7.08 -21.48
CA TYR A 52 8.89 -7.46 -20.83
C TYR A 52 7.92 -6.29 -20.71
N LYS A 53 8.40 -5.09 -20.42
CA LYS A 53 7.57 -3.88 -20.42
C LYS A 53 6.90 -3.64 -21.77
N LYS A 54 7.67 -3.78 -22.86
CA LYS A 54 7.16 -3.63 -24.24
C LYS A 54 6.11 -4.69 -24.57
N GLU A 55 6.35 -5.93 -24.20
CA GLU A 55 5.41 -7.04 -24.43
C GLU A 55 4.12 -6.86 -23.62
N PHE A 56 4.22 -6.55 -22.35
CA PHE A 56 3.08 -6.25 -21.48
C PHE A 56 2.22 -5.12 -22.07
N ASN A 57 2.81 -4.04 -22.53
CA ASN A 57 2.08 -2.90 -23.09
C ASN A 57 1.34 -3.21 -24.41
N LYS A 58 1.71 -4.29 -25.12
CA LYS A 58 0.99 -4.77 -26.31
C LYS A 58 -0.29 -5.54 -25.95
N ASN A 59 -0.42 -6.01 -24.71
CA ASN A 59 -1.57 -6.80 -24.28
C ASN A 59 -2.87 -6.00 -24.42
N PRO A 60 -3.91 -6.52 -25.07
CA PRO A 60 -5.20 -5.83 -25.25
C PRO A 60 -5.84 -5.40 -23.92
N LEU A 61 -5.67 -6.19 -22.84
CA LEU A 61 -6.22 -5.84 -21.53
C LEU A 61 -5.58 -4.57 -20.95
N VAL A 62 -4.30 -4.33 -21.20
CA VAL A 62 -3.62 -3.09 -20.77
C VAL A 62 -4.26 -1.88 -21.46
N LYS A 63 -4.54 -1.98 -22.75
CA LYS A 63 -5.25 -0.92 -23.51
C LYS A 63 -6.66 -0.70 -22.97
N THR A 64 -7.39 -1.79 -22.69
CA THR A 64 -8.73 -1.73 -22.09
C THR A 64 -8.72 -1.04 -20.73
N ILE A 65 -7.75 -1.35 -19.86
CA ILE A 65 -7.64 -0.73 -18.53
C ILE A 65 -7.36 0.77 -18.66
N ARG A 66 -6.50 1.19 -19.57
CA ARG A 66 -6.24 2.63 -19.82
C ARG A 66 -7.48 3.35 -20.33
N LEU A 67 -8.23 2.73 -21.24
CA LEU A 67 -9.51 3.28 -21.72
C LEU A 67 -10.54 3.41 -20.57
N LEU A 68 -10.60 2.42 -19.68
CA LEU A 68 -11.48 2.50 -18.50
C LEU A 68 -11.10 3.67 -17.56
N LYS A 69 -9.81 4.04 -17.48
CA LYS A 69 -9.37 5.24 -16.78
C LYS A 69 -9.90 6.51 -17.46
N GLU A 70 -9.75 6.63 -18.76
CA GLU A 70 -10.22 7.79 -19.54
C GLU A 70 -11.74 7.98 -19.40
N LEU A 71 -12.48 6.89 -19.28
CA LEU A 71 -13.94 6.89 -19.08
C LEU A 71 -14.38 7.04 -17.61
N ASP A 72 -13.47 7.26 -16.66
CA ASP A 72 -13.71 7.26 -15.19
C ASP A 72 -14.42 5.97 -14.70
N LYS A 73 -14.06 4.83 -15.27
CA LYS A 73 -14.62 3.51 -14.96
C LYS A 73 -13.60 2.54 -14.37
N THR A 74 -12.59 3.04 -13.66
CA THR A 74 -11.48 2.25 -13.12
C THR A 74 -11.91 1.11 -12.18
N LYS A 75 -13.10 1.19 -11.57
CA LYS A 75 -13.64 0.11 -10.74
C LYS A 75 -13.76 -1.24 -11.46
N TYR A 76 -13.91 -1.23 -12.80
CA TYR A 76 -14.00 -2.46 -13.60
C TYR A 76 -12.65 -3.05 -13.99
N SER A 77 -11.53 -2.36 -13.66
CA SER A 77 -10.18 -2.82 -13.98
C SER A 77 -9.66 -3.91 -13.05
N LYS A 78 -10.31 -4.14 -11.91
CA LYS A 78 -9.82 -5.03 -10.83
C LYS A 78 -9.46 -6.43 -11.32
N ASP A 79 -10.40 -7.08 -11.99
CA ASP A 79 -10.21 -8.48 -12.41
C ASP A 79 -9.25 -8.58 -13.59
N PHE A 80 -9.21 -7.58 -14.47
CA PHE A 80 -8.22 -7.48 -15.53
C PHE A 80 -6.80 -7.33 -14.96
N LEU A 81 -6.61 -6.46 -13.96
CA LEU A 81 -5.32 -6.29 -13.28
C LEU A 81 -4.88 -7.57 -12.58
N LYS A 82 -5.80 -8.23 -11.86
CA LYS A 82 -5.52 -9.52 -11.23
C LYS A 82 -5.11 -10.58 -12.24
N HIS A 83 -5.80 -10.65 -13.38
CA HIS A 83 -5.45 -11.58 -14.44
C HIS A 83 -4.07 -11.26 -15.02
N LEU A 84 -3.79 -10.00 -15.35
CA LEU A 84 -2.48 -9.57 -15.86
C LEU A 84 -1.34 -9.95 -14.90
N ALA A 85 -1.56 -9.82 -13.58
CA ALA A 85 -0.58 -10.19 -12.57
C ALA A 85 -0.29 -11.71 -12.53
N THR A 86 -1.19 -12.55 -13.03
CA THR A 86 -1.01 -14.00 -13.09
C THR A 86 -0.42 -14.50 -14.40
N LEU A 87 -0.28 -13.63 -15.41
CA LEU A 87 0.33 -14.01 -16.67
C LEU A 87 1.80 -14.40 -16.43
N ASN A 88 2.19 -15.54 -17.01
CA ASN A 88 3.50 -16.13 -16.77
C ASN A 88 4.62 -15.42 -17.56
N ILE A 89 4.72 -14.09 -17.40
CA ILE A 89 5.80 -13.25 -17.94
C ILE A 89 6.89 -13.11 -16.84
N GLY A 90 7.09 -14.18 -16.07
CA GLY A 90 7.96 -14.17 -14.90
C GLY A 90 7.43 -13.25 -13.79
N MET A 91 8.27 -12.88 -12.82
CA MET A 91 7.92 -11.97 -11.72
C MET A 91 7.57 -10.55 -12.19
N GLY A 92 7.84 -10.22 -13.43
CA GLY A 92 7.53 -8.95 -14.06
C GLY A 92 6.02 -8.65 -14.17
N SER A 93 5.17 -9.66 -14.32
CA SER A 93 3.73 -9.48 -14.48
C SER A 93 3.08 -8.80 -13.28
N GLU A 94 3.43 -9.20 -12.07
CA GLU A 94 2.90 -8.60 -10.85
C GLU A 94 3.32 -7.12 -10.72
N ILE A 95 4.60 -6.85 -11.00
CA ILE A 95 5.14 -5.49 -10.93
C ILE A 95 4.46 -4.59 -11.97
N LEU A 96 4.35 -5.05 -13.22
CA LEU A 96 3.75 -4.27 -14.30
C LEU A 96 2.23 -4.08 -14.11
N ALA A 97 1.52 -5.09 -13.64
CA ALA A 97 0.10 -4.97 -13.33
C ALA A 97 -0.14 -4.03 -12.13
N GLY A 98 0.71 -4.11 -11.10
CA GLY A 98 0.67 -3.21 -9.96
C GLY A 98 1.01 -1.77 -10.35
N GLN A 99 2.03 -1.54 -11.18
CA GLN A 99 2.35 -0.22 -11.70
C GLN A 99 1.20 0.35 -12.53
N LEU A 100 0.58 -0.46 -13.41
CA LEU A 100 -0.60 -0.04 -14.17
C LEU A 100 -1.77 0.33 -13.25
N ALA A 101 -1.94 -0.37 -12.12
CA ALA A 101 -2.94 0.00 -11.12
C ALA A 101 -2.65 1.38 -10.49
N ILE A 102 -1.40 1.67 -10.16
CA ILE A 102 -0.97 3.00 -9.69
C ILE A 102 -1.23 4.07 -10.76
N ASP A 103 -0.86 3.80 -12.01
CA ASP A 103 -1.01 4.74 -13.14
C ASP A 103 -2.47 5.13 -13.38
N ILE A 104 -3.42 4.24 -13.08
CA ILE A 104 -4.86 4.53 -13.16
C ILE A 104 -5.46 5.08 -11.86
N GLY A 105 -4.64 5.37 -10.83
CA GLY A 105 -5.07 5.89 -9.54
C GLY A 105 -5.72 4.85 -8.62
N ARG A 106 -5.50 3.55 -8.86
CA ARG A 106 -6.02 2.45 -8.04
C ARG A 106 -4.92 1.80 -7.21
N TYR A 107 -4.40 2.57 -6.26
CA TYR A 107 -3.39 2.11 -5.31
C TYR A 107 -3.83 0.87 -4.54
N ASP A 108 -5.11 0.78 -4.19
CA ASP A 108 -5.73 -0.38 -3.54
C ASP A 108 -5.52 -1.68 -4.33
N TYR A 109 -5.64 -1.64 -5.65
CA TYR A 109 -5.39 -2.81 -6.49
C TYR A 109 -3.91 -3.18 -6.56
N ALA A 110 -3.01 -2.19 -6.62
CA ALA A 110 -1.56 -2.43 -6.56
C ALA A 110 -1.17 -3.11 -5.24
N ILE A 111 -1.68 -2.60 -4.12
CA ILE A 111 -1.46 -3.18 -2.79
C ILE A 111 -1.99 -4.61 -2.71
N GLN A 112 -3.18 -4.90 -3.24
CA GLN A 112 -3.75 -6.25 -3.24
C GLN A 112 -2.89 -7.25 -4.04
N ILE A 113 -2.33 -6.83 -5.19
CA ILE A 113 -1.39 -7.63 -5.97
C ILE A 113 -0.11 -7.90 -5.15
N ALA A 114 0.49 -6.86 -4.57
CA ALA A 114 1.70 -6.97 -3.78
C ALA A 114 1.50 -7.81 -2.50
N LYS A 115 0.35 -7.68 -1.83
CA LYS A 115 0.00 -8.52 -0.67
C LYS A 115 -0.11 -9.98 -1.05
N LYS A 116 -0.75 -10.30 -2.18
CA LYS A 116 -0.84 -11.68 -2.66
C LYS A 116 0.55 -12.26 -2.92
N ALA A 117 1.42 -11.52 -3.61
CA ALA A 117 2.80 -11.92 -3.87
C ALA A 117 3.60 -12.16 -2.58
N SER A 118 3.38 -11.33 -1.54
CA SER A 118 4.10 -11.44 -0.27
C SER A 118 3.81 -12.75 0.49
N TYR A 119 2.64 -13.37 0.32
CA TYR A 119 2.36 -14.71 0.88
C TYR A 119 3.24 -15.79 0.27
N GLU A 120 3.74 -15.54 -0.94
CA GLU A 120 4.67 -16.41 -1.65
C GLU A 120 6.13 -15.89 -1.55
N LYS A 121 6.41 -15.03 -0.57
CA LYS A 121 7.72 -14.44 -0.28
C LYS A 121 8.31 -13.59 -1.42
N ARG A 122 7.44 -13.06 -2.31
CA ARG A 122 7.84 -12.06 -3.30
C ARG A 122 7.40 -10.68 -2.81
N PHE A 123 8.36 -9.80 -2.59
CA PHE A 123 8.12 -8.48 -1.99
C PHE A 123 8.28 -7.38 -3.04
N HIS A 124 7.16 -6.71 -3.34
CA HIS A 124 7.07 -5.57 -4.25
C HIS A 124 6.75 -4.32 -3.40
N ASN A 125 7.76 -3.76 -2.76
CA ASN A 125 7.57 -2.77 -1.72
C ASN A 125 7.01 -1.45 -2.25
N ASP A 126 7.40 -0.99 -3.43
CA ASP A 126 6.86 0.23 -4.06
C ASP A 126 5.37 0.11 -4.38
N LEU A 127 4.88 -1.11 -4.65
CA LEU A 127 3.46 -1.38 -4.85
C LEU A 127 2.71 -1.52 -3.52
N ASN A 128 3.38 -2.08 -2.52
CA ASN A 128 2.76 -2.37 -1.22
C ASN A 128 2.68 -1.14 -0.33
N TYR A 129 3.59 -0.17 -0.53
CA TYR A 129 3.71 1.07 0.24
C TYR A 129 3.78 2.29 -0.69
N PRO A 130 2.70 2.59 -1.44
CA PRO A 130 2.71 3.72 -2.35
C PRO A 130 2.87 5.02 -1.59
N VAL A 131 3.62 5.96 -2.18
CA VAL A 131 3.84 7.28 -1.63
C VAL A 131 3.03 8.29 -2.44
N ILE A 132 2.13 8.99 -1.78
CA ILE A 132 1.39 10.13 -2.34
C ILE A 132 1.77 11.40 -1.59
N ILE A 133 1.55 12.55 -2.22
CA ILE A 133 1.81 13.85 -1.61
C ILE A 133 0.78 14.08 -0.50
N THR A 134 1.26 14.38 0.70
CA THR A 134 0.43 14.78 1.84
C THR A 134 0.67 16.24 2.17
N PRO A 135 -0.33 16.99 2.67
CA PRO A 135 -0.12 18.35 3.13
C PRO A 135 0.91 18.42 4.25
N SER A 136 1.85 19.35 4.20
CA SER A 136 2.82 19.58 5.28
C SER A 136 2.35 20.62 6.31
N ILE A 137 1.52 21.57 5.86
CA ILE A 137 0.96 22.66 6.69
C ILE A 137 -0.51 22.83 6.35
N VAL A 138 -1.37 22.85 7.36
CA VAL A 138 -2.79 23.18 7.22
C VAL A 138 -3.15 24.22 8.30
N ASN A 139 -3.74 25.34 7.89
CA ASN A 139 -4.14 26.44 8.79
C ASN A 139 -2.99 26.91 9.71
N ASN A 140 -1.77 27.07 9.17
CA ASN A 140 -0.56 27.45 9.88
C ASN A 140 -0.11 26.48 10.98
N LYS A 141 -0.59 25.24 10.95
CA LYS A 141 -0.15 24.16 11.84
C LYS A 141 0.60 23.11 11.07
N SER A 142 1.69 22.63 11.67
CA SER A 142 2.42 21.47 11.14
C SER A 142 1.55 20.22 11.17
N MET A 143 1.54 19.48 10.09
CA MET A 143 0.91 18.17 10.01
C MET A 143 1.78 17.09 10.65
N PRO A 144 1.22 15.94 11.02
CA PRO A 144 2.01 14.75 11.35
C PRO A 144 2.96 14.40 10.22
N LYS A 145 4.03 13.66 10.53
CA LYS A 145 4.96 13.18 9.51
C LYS A 145 4.21 12.42 8.42
N PRO A 146 4.55 12.62 7.13
CA PRO A 146 3.90 11.96 6.01
C PRO A 146 3.82 10.44 6.17
N GLU A 147 4.88 9.83 6.71
CA GLU A 147 4.95 8.37 6.92
C GLU A 147 3.84 7.87 7.85
N LEU A 148 3.50 8.64 8.89
CA LEU A 148 2.41 8.29 9.80
C LEU A 148 1.05 8.41 9.10
N VAL A 149 0.83 9.49 8.34
CA VAL A 149 -0.41 9.71 7.59
C VAL A 149 -0.63 8.59 6.58
N LEU A 150 0.42 8.26 5.79
CA LEU A 150 0.36 7.21 4.78
C LEU A 150 0.16 5.82 5.40
N ALA A 151 0.78 5.55 6.56
CA ALA A 151 0.58 4.30 7.29
C ALA A 151 -0.88 4.11 7.75
N VAL A 152 -1.52 5.19 8.25
CA VAL A 152 -2.94 5.16 8.62
C VAL A 152 -3.82 4.92 7.40
N ILE A 153 -3.64 5.69 6.32
CA ILE A 153 -4.39 5.51 5.06
C ILE A 153 -4.27 4.08 4.54
N ARG A 154 -3.05 3.54 4.56
CA ARG A 154 -2.81 2.16 4.12
C ARG A 154 -3.54 1.12 4.97
N GLN A 155 -3.57 1.32 6.29
CA GLN A 155 -4.23 0.41 7.21
C GLN A 155 -5.76 0.48 7.10
N GLU A 156 -6.31 1.68 6.92
CA GLU A 156 -7.76 1.92 6.92
C GLU A 156 -8.44 1.53 5.60
N SER A 157 -7.83 1.84 4.46
CA SER A 157 -8.49 1.66 3.16
C SER A 157 -7.62 1.08 2.06
N GLU A 158 -6.34 0.82 2.30
CA GLU A 158 -5.37 0.51 1.24
C GLU A 158 -5.34 1.61 0.15
N PHE A 159 -5.54 2.88 0.51
CA PHE A 159 -5.65 4.04 -0.39
C PHE A 159 -6.89 4.04 -1.29
N ASP A 160 -7.94 3.28 -0.99
CA ASP A 160 -9.20 3.40 -1.71
C ASP A 160 -9.96 4.66 -1.27
N GLN A 161 -9.88 5.70 -2.09
CA GLN A 161 -10.58 6.97 -1.87
C GLN A 161 -12.10 6.79 -1.73
N LYS A 162 -12.68 5.80 -2.43
CA LYS A 162 -14.13 5.54 -2.44
C LYS A 162 -14.55 4.50 -1.41
N ALA A 163 -13.64 4.11 -0.49
CA ALA A 163 -13.93 3.12 0.53
C ALA A 163 -15.13 3.51 1.41
N ASN A 164 -16.01 2.57 1.61
CA ASN A 164 -17.18 2.67 2.49
C ASN A 164 -17.30 1.39 3.29
N SER A 165 -17.22 1.48 4.61
CA SER A 165 -17.49 0.33 5.47
C SER A 165 -19.01 0.13 5.66
N TYR A 166 -19.39 -1.07 6.03
CA TYR A 166 -20.80 -1.40 6.33
C TYR A 166 -21.34 -0.62 7.56
N VAL A 167 -20.47 -0.17 8.47
CA VAL A 167 -20.82 0.68 9.62
C VAL A 167 -20.77 2.18 9.31
N GLY A 168 -20.47 2.57 8.07
CA GLY A 168 -20.55 3.95 7.60
C GLY A 168 -19.27 4.76 7.68
N ALA A 169 -18.10 4.15 7.95
CA ALA A 169 -16.81 4.81 7.79
C ALA A 169 -16.53 5.09 6.31
N LYS A 170 -15.86 6.21 5.97
CA LYS A 170 -15.72 6.70 4.60
C LYS A 170 -14.32 7.21 4.27
N GLY A 171 -13.95 7.00 3.00
CA GLY A 171 -12.76 7.56 2.38
C GLY A 171 -11.46 6.91 2.83
N MET A 172 -10.34 7.48 2.41
CA MET A 172 -9.01 6.91 2.65
C MET A 172 -8.71 6.65 4.13
N MET A 173 -9.15 7.52 5.03
CA MET A 173 -8.90 7.42 6.48
C MET A 173 -10.07 6.80 7.25
N GLN A 174 -11.08 6.25 6.58
CA GLN A 174 -12.25 5.59 7.17
C GLN A 174 -12.89 6.38 8.33
N LEU A 175 -13.16 7.66 8.09
CA LEU A 175 -13.75 8.52 9.11
C LEU A 175 -15.24 8.22 9.28
N MET A 176 -15.64 8.00 10.53
CA MET A 176 -17.06 7.99 10.92
C MET A 176 -17.65 9.40 10.80
N THR A 177 -18.92 9.48 10.44
CA THR A 177 -19.62 10.78 10.26
C THR A 177 -19.47 11.71 11.46
N TYR A 178 -19.56 11.18 12.68
CA TYR A 178 -19.37 11.98 13.90
C TYR A 178 -17.95 12.54 13.99
N THR A 179 -16.94 11.69 13.80
CA THR A 179 -15.52 12.08 13.84
C THR A 179 -15.21 13.12 12.76
N ALA A 180 -15.71 12.92 11.54
CA ALA A 180 -15.51 13.85 10.44
C ALA A 180 -16.10 15.24 10.72
N LYS A 181 -17.31 15.32 11.31
CA LYS A 181 -17.91 16.58 11.72
C LYS A 181 -17.10 17.27 12.82
N LEU A 182 -16.64 16.52 13.83
CA LEU A 182 -15.83 17.05 14.93
C LEU A 182 -14.51 17.62 14.42
N VAL A 183 -13.79 16.86 13.58
CA VAL A 183 -12.51 17.29 12.99
C VAL A 183 -12.71 18.52 12.08
N ALA A 184 -13.73 18.52 11.21
CA ALA A 184 -14.05 19.67 10.38
C ALA A 184 -14.30 20.94 11.20
N LYS A 185 -15.07 20.83 12.31
CA LYS A 185 -15.31 21.95 13.24
C LYS A 185 -14.01 22.43 13.88
N GLN A 186 -13.15 21.54 14.36
CA GLN A 186 -11.85 21.88 14.96
C GLN A 186 -10.90 22.53 13.97
N ALA A 187 -10.89 22.05 12.72
CA ALA A 187 -10.10 22.59 11.63
C ALA A 187 -10.70 23.86 11.00
N LYS A 188 -11.90 24.29 11.44
CA LYS A 188 -12.66 25.41 10.84
C LYS A 188 -12.95 25.24 9.36
N LEU A 189 -13.21 23.99 8.94
CA LEU A 189 -13.55 23.63 7.57
C LEU A 189 -15.05 23.30 7.46
N PRO A 190 -15.68 23.57 6.31
CA PRO A 190 -17.05 23.14 6.07
C PRO A 190 -17.10 21.61 5.96
N TYR A 191 -17.99 20.99 6.73
CA TYR A 191 -18.24 19.56 6.63
C TYR A 191 -19.07 19.23 5.38
N SER A 192 -18.61 18.25 4.61
CA SER A 192 -19.38 17.63 3.53
C SER A 192 -19.12 16.11 3.52
N LYS A 193 -20.20 15.34 3.58
CA LYS A 193 -20.09 13.87 3.57
C LYS A 193 -19.55 13.33 2.24
N SER A 194 -19.86 13.97 1.12
CA SER A 194 -19.39 13.58 -0.20
C SER A 194 -17.88 13.80 -0.35
N ARG A 195 -17.34 14.89 0.24
CA ARG A 195 -15.90 15.18 0.15
C ARG A 195 -15.03 14.12 0.80
N LEU A 196 -15.53 13.34 1.75
CA LEU A 196 -14.77 12.23 2.34
C LEU A 196 -14.38 11.14 1.32
N THR A 197 -15.06 11.09 0.17
CA THR A 197 -14.81 10.10 -0.89
C THR A 197 -14.47 10.72 -2.24
N SER A 198 -14.51 12.05 -2.36
CA SER A 198 -14.22 12.77 -3.61
C SER A 198 -13.02 13.71 -3.54
N ASP A 199 -12.58 14.05 -2.32
CA ASP A 199 -11.51 15.01 -2.07
C ASP A 199 -10.54 14.38 -1.06
N PRO A 200 -9.43 13.80 -1.53
CA PRO A 200 -8.48 13.07 -0.70
C PRO A 200 -7.67 13.97 0.23
#